data_c9254bdd3749a5f5f51781c82705850e
#
_entry.id   c9254bdd3749a5f5f51781c82705850e
#
_cell.length_a   1.000
_cell.length_b   1.000
_cell.length_c   1.000
_cell.angle_alpha   90.00
_cell.angle_beta   90.00
_cell.angle_gamma   90.00
#
_symmetry.space_group_name_H-M   'P 1'
#
loop_
_entity.id
_entity.type
_entity.pdbx_description
1 polymer ?
#
loop_
_entity_poly.entity_id
_entity_poly.type
_entity_poly.pdbx_seq_one_letter_code
_entity_poly.pdbx_strand_id
1 'polypeptide(L)'
;SYGRQLSFGYVDVLAQYYNISGNTHRYIKTKDYLYREPYDKEVLSTIWSRQYKGIANLNAMLMFIDEQRGVFSGDEVYRIYKGEILALRGMLHFDMLRLFSASPAIDKERKAIPYLESYTNLPQHQLTVGAVLEKVVKDLNAARELMREVDPYGPNYAKLESLYRNHPLLRNRQKHL
;
A
#
# COMPACT_ATOMS: atom_id res chain seq x y z
N SER A 1 10.96 -0.14 -2.18
CA SER A 1 10.43 -1.47 -2.49
C SER A 1 9.66 -1.47 -3.81
N TYR A 2 8.71 -0.59 -4.02
CA TYR A 2 8.04 -0.41 -5.31
C TYR A 2 9.01 0.02 -6.40
N GLY A 3 8.74 -0.38 -7.66
CA GLY A 3 9.57 -0.11 -8.82
C GLY A 3 10.75 -1.07 -8.99
N ARG A 4 11.09 -1.86 -8.00
CA ARG A 4 12.13 -2.89 -8.11
C ARG A 4 11.68 -4.23 -7.55
N GLN A 5 11.64 -4.38 -6.23
CA GLN A 5 11.37 -5.69 -5.61
C GLN A 5 9.90 -6.10 -5.70
N LEU A 6 8.97 -5.15 -5.52
CA LEU A 6 7.52 -5.41 -5.51
C LEU A 6 6.83 -5.20 -6.88
N SER A 7 7.56 -4.78 -7.92
CA SER A 7 6.98 -4.54 -9.24
C SER A 7 7.63 -5.38 -10.34
N PHE A 8 8.96 -5.33 -10.49
CA PHE A 8 9.68 -5.92 -11.63
C PHE A 8 10.86 -6.81 -11.21
N GLY A 9 10.95 -7.19 -9.96
CA GLY A 9 12.10 -7.93 -9.44
C GLY A 9 11.70 -9.17 -8.66
N TYR A 10 11.80 -9.10 -7.34
CA TYR A 10 11.63 -10.25 -6.47
C TYR A 10 10.29 -10.98 -6.66
N VAL A 11 9.19 -10.21 -6.73
CA VAL A 11 7.83 -10.78 -6.89
C VAL A 11 7.66 -11.45 -8.24
N ASP A 12 8.19 -10.88 -9.32
CA ASP A 12 8.09 -11.47 -10.67
C ASP A 12 8.94 -12.73 -10.81
N VAL A 13 10.07 -12.80 -10.08
CA VAL A 13 10.86 -14.04 -10.01
C VAL A 13 10.07 -15.13 -9.27
N LEU A 14 9.41 -14.79 -8.17
CA LEU A 14 8.53 -15.74 -7.46
C LEU A 14 7.36 -16.19 -8.34
N ALA A 15 6.84 -15.30 -9.19
CA ALA A 15 5.80 -15.62 -10.16
C ALA A 15 6.30 -16.41 -11.39
N GLN A 16 7.60 -16.73 -11.44
CA GLN A 16 8.24 -17.46 -12.54
C GLN A 16 8.17 -16.74 -13.91
N TYR A 17 8.07 -15.40 -13.91
CA TYR A 17 8.04 -14.62 -15.15
C TYR A 17 9.41 -14.51 -15.85
N TYR A 18 10.49 -14.84 -15.13
CA TYR A 18 11.85 -14.79 -15.69
C TYR A 18 12.50 -16.17 -15.73
N ASN A 19 13.10 -16.51 -16.86
CA ASN A 19 14.00 -17.66 -16.95
C ASN A 19 15.39 -17.27 -16.42
N ILE A 20 15.67 -17.67 -15.18
CA ILE A 20 16.95 -17.39 -14.54
C ILE A 20 17.86 -18.61 -14.71
N SER A 21 18.91 -18.46 -15.51
CA SER A 21 19.93 -19.47 -15.74
C SER A 21 21.28 -19.07 -15.16
N GLY A 22 22.16 -20.04 -15.00
CA GLY A 22 23.51 -19.85 -14.41
C GLY A 22 23.51 -19.81 -12.89
N ASN A 23 24.68 -20.01 -12.28
CA ASN A 23 24.84 -20.20 -10.84
C ASN A 23 25.20 -18.91 -10.08
N THR A 24 25.40 -17.80 -10.76
CA THR A 24 25.90 -16.54 -10.17
C THR A 24 24.85 -15.45 -10.04
N HIS A 25 23.63 -15.68 -10.61
CA HIS A 25 22.58 -14.68 -10.54
C HIS A 25 21.98 -14.59 -9.13
N ARG A 26 21.80 -13.34 -8.64
CA ARG A 26 21.28 -13.08 -7.27
C ARG A 26 19.95 -13.77 -6.94
N TYR A 27 19.10 -13.99 -7.93
CA TYR A 27 17.79 -14.62 -7.77
C TYR A 27 17.79 -16.14 -8.00
N ILE A 28 18.96 -16.77 -8.13
CA ILE A 28 19.01 -18.21 -8.43
C ILE A 28 18.34 -19.08 -7.34
N LYS A 29 18.42 -18.63 -6.10
CA LYS A 29 17.76 -19.31 -4.98
C LYS A 29 16.29 -18.89 -4.84
N THR A 30 15.97 -17.65 -5.17
CA THR A 30 14.61 -17.11 -5.16
C THR A 30 13.68 -17.86 -6.12
N LYS A 31 14.15 -18.17 -7.34
CA LYS A 31 13.36 -18.92 -8.32
C LYS A 31 12.98 -20.34 -7.86
N ASP A 32 13.80 -20.93 -6.99
CA ASP A 32 13.58 -22.26 -6.40
C ASP A 32 12.86 -22.19 -5.04
N TYR A 33 12.35 -21.01 -4.67
CA TYR A 33 11.62 -20.73 -3.42
C TYR A 33 12.43 -21.00 -2.15
N LEU A 34 13.75 -20.85 -2.19
CA LEU A 34 14.66 -21.07 -1.08
C LEU A 34 14.76 -19.82 -0.18
N TYR A 35 13.67 -19.45 0.47
CA TYR A 35 13.51 -18.20 1.27
C TYR A 35 14.45 -18.09 2.48
N ARG A 36 15.14 -19.16 2.86
CA ARG A 36 16.07 -19.16 4.01
C ARG A 36 17.47 -18.70 3.66
N GLU A 37 17.76 -18.50 2.40
CA GLU A 37 19.05 -18.00 1.93
C GLU A 37 19.28 -16.54 2.37
N PRO A 38 20.55 -16.12 2.62
CA PRO A 38 20.85 -14.79 3.15
C PRO A 38 20.28 -13.65 2.32
N TYR A 39 20.37 -13.73 0.99
CA TYR A 39 19.84 -12.72 0.09
C TYR A 39 18.32 -12.58 0.19
N ASP A 40 17.60 -13.69 0.19
CA ASP A 40 16.13 -13.69 0.28
C ASP A 40 15.67 -13.14 1.64
N LYS A 41 16.33 -13.52 2.73
CA LYS A 41 16.06 -12.96 4.07
C LYS A 41 16.27 -11.44 4.11
N GLU A 42 17.35 -10.94 3.53
CA GLU A 42 17.63 -9.50 3.46
C GLU A 42 16.55 -8.76 2.65
N VAL A 43 16.19 -9.28 1.47
CA VAL A 43 15.16 -8.68 0.62
C VAL A 43 13.81 -8.67 1.34
N LEU A 44 13.37 -9.79 1.90
CA LEU A 44 12.09 -9.89 2.62
C LEU A 44 12.06 -8.99 3.86
N SER A 45 13.13 -8.94 4.65
CA SER A 45 13.25 -8.04 5.80
C SER A 45 13.20 -6.57 5.37
N THR A 46 13.85 -6.22 4.27
CA THR A 46 13.83 -4.86 3.71
C THR A 46 12.44 -4.48 3.22
N ILE A 47 11.73 -5.38 2.52
CA ILE A 47 10.35 -5.15 2.10
C ILE A 47 9.47 -4.92 3.33
N TRP A 48 9.52 -5.82 4.30
CA TRP A 48 8.76 -5.73 5.55
C TRP A 48 8.94 -4.37 6.24
N SER A 49 10.18 -4.03 6.55
CA SER A 49 10.50 -2.80 7.27
C SER A 49 10.08 -1.54 6.52
N ARG A 50 10.29 -1.48 5.20
CA ARG A 50 9.93 -0.31 4.39
C ARG A 50 8.42 -0.15 4.24
N GLN A 51 7.68 -1.25 4.09
CA GLN A 51 6.23 -1.20 3.97
C GLN A 51 5.60 -0.75 5.29
N TYR A 52 5.99 -1.34 6.41
CA TYR A 52 5.47 -0.90 7.72
C TYR A 52 5.90 0.52 8.10
N LYS A 53 7.08 0.98 7.66
CA LYS A 53 7.43 2.40 7.78
C LYS A 53 6.49 3.29 6.96
N GLY A 54 6.12 2.89 5.74
CA GLY A 54 5.12 3.58 4.93
C GLY A 54 3.77 3.63 5.64
N ILE A 55 3.29 2.50 6.15
CA ILE A 55 2.02 2.39 6.91
C ILE A 55 2.05 3.28 8.16
N ALA A 56 3.15 3.30 8.91
CA ALA A 56 3.30 4.17 10.08
C ALA A 56 3.19 5.66 9.70
N ASN A 57 3.81 6.08 8.59
CA ASN A 57 3.68 7.45 8.11
C ASN A 57 2.24 7.78 7.70
N LEU A 58 1.53 6.88 7.03
CA LEU A 58 0.12 7.06 6.68
C LEU A 58 -0.76 7.18 7.93
N ASN A 59 -0.51 6.36 8.94
CA ASN A 59 -1.23 6.44 10.22
C ASN A 59 -0.91 7.74 10.98
N ALA A 60 0.33 8.24 10.92
CA ALA A 60 0.67 9.55 11.48
C ALA A 60 -0.09 10.67 10.76
N MET A 61 -0.20 10.60 9.43
CA MET A 61 -1.02 11.57 8.68
C MET A 61 -2.49 11.50 9.06
N LEU A 62 -3.07 10.29 9.18
CA LEU A 62 -4.47 10.10 9.60
C LEU A 62 -4.74 10.62 11.02
N MET A 63 -3.76 10.53 11.92
CA MET A 63 -3.89 11.03 13.29
C MET A 63 -4.12 12.55 13.35
N PHE A 64 -3.52 13.30 12.43
CA PHE A 64 -3.57 14.77 12.47
C PHE A 64 -4.48 15.39 11.41
N ILE A 65 -4.86 14.66 10.33
CA ILE A 65 -5.54 15.27 9.17
C ILE A 65 -6.89 15.90 9.53
N ASP A 66 -7.60 15.32 10.49
CA ASP A 66 -8.91 15.81 10.93
C ASP A 66 -8.78 17.10 11.73
N GLU A 67 -7.77 17.19 12.58
CA GLU A 67 -7.46 18.41 13.37
C GLU A 67 -6.94 19.54 12.46
N GLN A 68 -6.25 19.18 11.39
CA GLN A 68 -5.67 20.12 10.43
C GLN A 68 -6.61 20.44 9.24
N ARG A 69 -7.90 20.12 9.34
CA ARG A 69 -8.86 20.33 8.25
C ARG A 69 -8.89 21.76 7.73
N GLY A 70 -8.68 22.74 8.60
CA GLY A 70 -8.67 24.18 8.26
C GLY A 70 -7.51 24.63 7.36
N VAL A 71 -6.45 23.84 7.19
CA VAL A 71 -5.32 24.17 6.29
C VAL A 71 -5.58 23.81 4.84
N PHE A 72 -6.60 23.01 4.57
CA PHE A 72 -6.96 22.62 3.21
C PHE A 72 -7.78 23.74 2.54
N SER A 73 -7.56 23.95 1.25
CA SER A 73 -8.24 25.00 0.46
C SER A 73 -9.73 24.72 0.20
N GLY A 74 -10.28 23.64 0.73
CA GLY A 74 -11.68 23.24 0.63
C GLY A 74 -11.90 21.82 1.12
N ASP A 75 -13.17 21.46 1.34
CA ASP A 75 -13.57 20.14 1.80
C ASP A 75 -13.22 19.04 0.79
N GLU A 76 -13.32 19.34 -0.50
CA GLU A 76 -12.95 18.41 -1.56
C GLU A 76 -11.48 18.00 -1.49
N VAL A 77 -10.60 18.97 -1.25
CA VAL A 77 -9.14 18.70 -1.13
C VAL A 77 -8.85 17.83 0.09
N TYR A 78 -9.46 18.14 1.23
CA TYR A 78 -9.36 17.30 2.43
C TYR A 78 -9.82 15.88 2.17
N ARG A 79 -10.98 15.69 1.50
CA ARG A 79 -11.55 14.38 1.18
C ARG A 79 -10.63 13.57 0.26
N ILE A 80 -10.02 14.22 -0.73
CA ILE A 80 -9.05 13.57 -1.63
C ILE A 80 -7.85 13.07 -0.83
N TYR A 81 -7.19 13.93 -0.05
CA TYR A 81 -6.02 13.54 0.72
C TYR A 81 -6.31 12.43 1.72
N LYS A 82 -7.42 12.54 2.48
CA LYS A 82 -7.81 11.50 3.44
C LYS A 82 -8.14 10.18 2.74
N GLY A 83 -8.84 10.25 1.61
CA GLY A 83 -9.16 9.09 0.78
C GLY A 83 -7.89 8.41 0.23
N GLU A 84 -6.95 9.18 -0.30
CA GLU A 84 -5.67 8.63 -0.79
C GLU A 84 -4.86 7.95 0.32
N ILE A 85 -4.79 8.54 1.51
CA ILE A 85 -4.07 7.96 2.65
C ILE A 85 -4.68 6.61 3.03
N LEU A 86 -6.02 6.53 3.11
CA LEU A 86 -6.72 5.27 3.40
C LEU A 86 -6.52 4.22 2.31
N ALA A 87 -6.63 4.63 1.04
CA ALA A 87 -6.39 3.73 -0.10
C ALA A 87 -4.97 3.17 -0.09
N LEU A 88 -3.97 4.02 0.13
CA LEU A 88 -2.58 3.61 0.24
C LEU A 88 -2.35 2.68 1.44
N ARG A 89 -2.97 2.94 2.60
CA ARG A 89 -2.87 2.06 3.77
C ARG A 89 -3.42 0.68 3.48
N GLY A 90 -4.61 0.59 2.89
CA GLY A 90 -5.22 -0.66 2.46
C GLY A 90 -4.34 -1.40 1.44
N MET A 91 -3.84 -0.70 0.42
CA MET A 91 -2.96 -1.26 -0.61
C MET A 91 -1.66 -1.82 -0.01
N LEU A 92 -0.98 -1.07 0.86
CA LEU A 92 0.27 -1.53 1.47
C LEU A 92 0.07 -2.78 2.33
N HIS A 93 -1.01 -2.84 3.12
CA HIS A 93 -1.34 -4.04 3.90
C HIS A 93 -1.71 -5.21 3.00
N PHE A 94 -2.43 -4.98 1.91
CA PHE A 94 -2.76 -6.03 0.95
C PHE A 94 -1.53 -6.63 0.29
N ASP A 95 -0.55 -5.82 -0.10
CA ASP A 95 0.71 -6.32 -0.64
C ASP A 95 1.51 -7.13 0.38
N MET A 96 1.51 -6.68 1.65
CA MET A 96 2.11 -7.45 2.74
C MET A 96 1.39 -8.78 2.96
N LEU A 97 0.06 -8.78 2.92
CA LEU A 97 -0.75 -10.00 3.04
C LEU A 97 -0.41 -10.99 1.92
N ARG A 98 -0.37 -10.53 0.68
CA ARG A 98 -0.06 -11.38 -0.48
C ARG A 98 1.32 -12.02 -0.41
N LEU A 99 2.31 -11.29 0.11
CA LEU A 99 3.70 -11.77 0.15
C LEU A 99 4.01 -12.64 1.37
N PHE A 100 3.37 -12.35 2.52
CA PHE A 100 3.75 -12.96 3.80
C PHE A 100 2.69 -13.91 4.39
N SER A 101 1.62 -14.20 3.65
CA SER A 101 0.53 -15.03 4.15
C SER A 101 0.11 -16.13 3.19
N ALA A 102 -0.67 -17.05 3.68
CA ALA A 102 -1.36 -18.03 2.82
C ALA A 102 -2.41 -17.36 1.95
N SER A 103 -2.74 -17.98 0.82
CA SER A 103 -3.89 -17.56 0.02
C SER A 103 -5.20 -17.72 0.82
N PRO A 104 -6.12 -16.77 0.75
CA PRO A 104 -7.43 -16.89 1.41
C PRO A 104 -8.27 -18.07 0.90
N ALA A 105 -7.98 -18.55 -0.30
CA ALA A 105 -8.61 -19.75 -0.85
C ALA A 105 -8.12 -21.05 -0.16
N ILE A 106 -6.96 -21.01 0.49
CA ILE A 106 -6.37 -22.17 1.20
C ILE A 106 -6.82 -22.15 2.66
N ASP A 107 -6.63 -21.02 3.36
CA ASP A 107 -6.94 -20.93 4.79
C ASP A 107 -7.13 -19.46 5.21
N LYS A 108 -8.38 -19.05 5.46
CA LYS A 108 -8.74 -17.71 5.92
C LYS A 108 -8.44 -17.49 7.40
N GLU A 109 -8.43 -18.55 8.20
CA GLU A 109 -8.24 -18.47 9.65
C GLU A 109 -6.75 -18.51 10.04
N ARG A 110 -5.88 -18.80 9.10
CA ARG A 110 -4.44 -18.79 9.34
C ARG A 110 -3.96 -17.41 9.75
N LYS A 111 -3.11 -17.35 10.79
CA LYS A 111 -2.43 -16.12 11.20
C LYS A 111 -1.57 -15.58 10.05
N ALA A 112 -1.66 -14.29 9.82
CA ALA A 112 -1.04 -13.59 8.71
C ALA A 112 -0.11 -12.48 9.21
N ILE A 113 -0.56 -11.24 9.09
CA ILE A 113 0.19 -10.03 9.40
C ILE A 113 -0.56 -9.17 10.41
N PRO A 114 0.10 -8.27 11.14
CA PRO A 114 -0.60 -7.21 11.87
C PRO A 114 -1.19 -6.19 10.90
N TYR A 115 -2.39 -5.68 11.20
CA TYR A 115 -2.99 -4.55 10.50
C TYR A 115 -2.96 -3.32 11.40
N LEU A 116 -2.15 -2.32 11.03
CA LEU A 116 -1.93 -1.13 11.85
C LEU A 116 -2.90 -0.02 11.44
N GLU A 117 -3.82 0.34 12.35
CA GLU A 117 -4.81 1.41 12.15
C GLU A 117 -4.42 2.73 12.85
N SER A 118 -3.38 2.70 13.68
CA SER A 118 -2.89 3.87 14.42
C SER A 118 -1.38 4.00 14.35
N TYR A 119 -0.88 5.21 14.57
CA TYR A 119 0.55 5.46 14.76
C TYR A 119 0.96 5.01 16.18
N THR A 120 1.73 3.93 16.24
CA THR A 120 2.20 3.35 17.51
C THR A 120 3.55 2.67 17.33
N ASN A 121 4.35 2.66 18.38
CA ASN A 121 5.60 1.91 18.49
C ASN A 121 5.44 0.58 19.25
N LEU A 122 4.23 0.28 19.72
CA LEU A 122 3.95 -0.96 20.42
C LEU A 122 3.78 -2.13 19.44
N PRO A 123 4.32 -3.31 19.75
CA PRO A 123 4.10 -4.51 18.97
C PRO A 123 2.60 -4.81 18.84
N GLN A 124 2.16 -5.15 17.62
CA GLN A 124 0.79 -5.51 17.34
C GLN A 124 0.66 -7.00 17.02
N HIS A 125 -0.47 -7.58 17.40
CA HIS A 125 -0.75 -8.98 17.13
C HIS A 125 -1.03 -9.24 15.65
N GLN A 126 -0.60 -10.40 15.18
CA GLN A 126 -1.00 -10.92 13.87
C GLN A 126 -2.51 -11.20 13.87
N LEU A 127 -3.17 -10.74 12.82
CA LEU A 127 -4.56 -11.09 12.53
C LEU A 127 -4.63 -12.31 11.61
N THR A 128 -5.81 -12.87 11.45
CA THR A 128 -6.05 -13.91 10.43
C THR A 128 -6.08 -13.31 9.03
N VAL A 129 -5.86 -14.12 8.00
CA VAL A 129 -5.96 -13.72 6.61
C VAL A 129 -7.30 -13.04 6.32
N GLY A 130 -8.41 -13.64 6.79
CA GLY A 130 -9.76 -13.10 6.64
C GLY A 130 -9.91 -11.74 7.29
N ALA A 131 -9.48 -11.60 8.56
CA ALA A 131 -9.58 -10.35 9.30
C ALA A 131 -8.73 -9.21 8.66
N VAL A 132 -7.56 -9.53 8.11
CA VAL A 132 -6.76 -8.54 7.37
C VAL A 132 -7.49 -8.09 6.11
N LEU A 133 -8.07 -9.02 5.33
CA LEU A 133 -8.83 -8.69 4.12
C LEU A 133 -10.06 -7.81 4.41
N GLU A 134 -10.79 -8.09 5.49
CA GLU A 134 -11.92 -7.24 5.92
C GLU A 134 -11.47 -5.80 6.19
N LYS A 135 -10.33 -5.63 6.88
CA LYS A 135 -9.77 -4.30 7.15
C LYS A 135 -9.27 -3.59 5.88
N VAL A 136 -8.65 -4.32 4.95
CA VAL A 136 -8.25 -3.80 3.64
C VAL A 136 -9.49 -3.28 2.89
N VAL A 137 -10.54 -4.10 2.79
CA VAL A 137 -11.78 -3.73 2.11
C VAL A 137 -12.46 -2.54 2.79
N LYS A 138 -12.44 -2.49 4.12
CA LYS A 138 -12.96 -1.34 4.90
C LYS A 138 -12.24 -0.04 4.53
N ASP A 139 -10.90 -0.04 4.52
CA ASP A 139 -10.12 1.14 4.16
C ASP A 139 -10.35 1.58 2.70
N LEU A 140 -10.39 0.62 1.76
CA LEU A 140 -10.63 0.92 0.35
C LEU A 140 -12.05 1.46 0.11
N ASN A 141 -13.05 0.92 0.79
CA ASN A 141 -14.42 1.44 0.71
C ASN A 141 -14.53 2.84 1.31
N ALA A 142 -13.92 3.09 2.47
CA ALA A 142 -13.88 4.42 3.07
C ALA A 142 -13.18 5.44 2.15
N ALA A 143 -12.07 5.05 1.54
CA ALA A 143 -11.38 5.87 0.54
C ALA A 143 -12.28 6.19 -0.66
N ARG A 144 -12.95 5.17 -1.21
CA ARG A 144 -13.88 5.33 -2.34
C ARG A 144 -15.01 6.31 -2.00
N GLU A 145 -15.64 6.18 -0.84
CA GLU A 145 -16.74 7.08 -0.44
C GLU A 145 -16.26 8.53 -0.24
N LEU A 146 -15.06 8.72 0.30
CA LEU A 146 -14.47 10.06 0.42
C LEU A 146 -14.21 10.70 -0.96
N MET A 147 -13.70 9.93 -1.92
CA MET A 147 -13.25 10.44 -3.22
C MET A 147 -14.33 10.41 -4.31
N ARG A 148 -15.42 9.67 -4.14
CA ARG A 148 -16.42 9.36 -5.19
C ARG A 148 -16.92 10.56 -5.98
N GLU A 149 -17.09 11.73 -5.34
CA GLU A 149 -17.62 12.92 -5.98
C GLU A 149 -16.56 13.98 -6.28
N VAL A 150 -15.36 13.80 -5.71
CA VAL A 150 -14.30 14.81 -5.71
C VAL A 150 -13.03 14.34 -6.42
N ASP A 151 -12.94 13.05 -6.76
CA ASP A 151 -11.81 12.51 -7.52
C ASP A 151 -11.76 13.14 -8.91
N PRO A 152 -10.64 13.81 -9.27
CA PRO A 152 -10.49 14.45 -10.58
C PRO A 152 -10.50 13.48 -11.76
N TYR A 153 -10.20 12.21 -11.50
CA TYR A 153 -10.24 11.14 -12.50
C TYR A 153 -11.56 10.37 -12.48
N GLY A 154 -12.49 10.74 -11.59
CA GLY A 154 -13.83 10.19 -11.51
C GLY A 154 -14.79 10.85 -12.50
N PRO A 155 -16.07 10.40 -12.50
CA PRO A 155 -17.10 10.90 -13.42
C PRO A 155 -17.39 12.41 -13.29
N ASN A 156 -16.93 13.06 -12.23
CA ASN A 156 -17.12 14.49 -11.97
C ASN A 156 -15.86 15.34 -12.28
N TYR A 157 -14.93 14.81 -13.07
CA TYR A 157 -13.65 15.48 -13.40
C TYR A 157 -13.80 16.95 -13.85
N ALA A 158 -14.76 17.26 -14.70
CA ALA A 158 -15.00 18.62 -15.21
C ALA A 158 -15.32 19.62 -14.08
N LYS A 159 -15.99 19.19 -13.01
CA LYS A 159 -16.32 20.04 -11.84
C LYS A 159 -15.09 20.40 -11.01
N LEU A 160 -14.08 19.56 -11.03
CA LEU A 160 -12.88 19.69 -10.21
C LEU A 160 -11.68 20.25 -10.97
N GLU A 161 -11.75 20.38 -12.29
CA GLU A 161 -10.67 20.93 -13.12
C GLU A 161 -10.25 22.34 -12.66
N SER A 162 -11.18 23.16 -12.19
CA SER A 162 -10.90 24.48 -11.65
C SER A 162 -10.11 24.43 -10.32
N LEU A 163 -10.39 23.47 -9.45
CA LEU A 163 -9.67 23.27 -8.19
C LEU A 163 -8.21 22.87 -8.46
N TYR A 164 -8.01 21.93 -9.40
CA TYR A 164 -6.68 21.47 -9.79
C TYR A 164 -5.85 22.54 -10.47
N ARG A 165 -6.44 23.35 -11.36
CA ARG A 165 -5.74 24.46 -12.03
C ARG A 165 -5.22 25.50 -11.06
N ASN A 166 -5.93 25.73 -9.96
CA ASN A 166 -5.63 26.78 -9.00
C ASN A 166 -4.79 26.30 -7.80
N HIS A 167 -4.63 24.98 -7.60
CA HIS A 167 -3.87 24.45 -6.46
C HIS A 167 -2.47 23.99 -6.89
N PRO A 168 -1.37 24.63 -6.42
CA PRO A 168 -0.01 24.37 -6.89
C PRO A 168 0.44 22.90 -6.77
N LEU A 169 0.06 22.24 -5.68
CA LEU A 169 0.43 20.84 -5.43
C LEU A 169 -0.32 19.86 -6.33
N LEU A 170 -1.57 20.15 -6.67
CA LEU A 170 -2.39 19.31 -7.52
C LEU A 170 -2.07 19.50 -9.01
N ARG A 171 -1.72 20.70 -9.43
CA ARG A 171 -1.31 21.02 -10.80
C ARG A 171 -0.07 20.27 -11.26
N ASN A 172 0.84 19.93 -10.35
CA ASN A 172 2.05 19.19 -10.69
C ASN A 172 1.80 17.70 -10.97
N ARG A 173 0.69 17.13 -10.50
CA ARG A 173 0.29 15.74 -10.81
C ARG A 173 -0.02 15.51 -12.29
N GLN A 174 -0.65 16.47 -12.96
CA GLN A 174 -1.01 16.35 -14.38
C GLN A 174 0.19 16.37 -15.34
N LYS A 175 1.37 16.78 -14.88
CA LYS A 175 2.58 16.86 -15.72
C LYS A 175 3.37 15.53 -15.77
N HIS A 176 2.98 14.54 -15.00
CA HIS A 176 3.71 13.27 -14.86
C HIS A 176 2.89 12.03 -15.26
N LEU A 177 1.71 12.22 -15.87
CA LEU A 177 0.91 11.23 -16.56
C LEU A 177 0.85 11.52 -18.06
#